data_66dd04df1082791040163484541417e0
#
_entry.id   66dd04df1082791040163484541417e0
#
_cell.length_a   1.000
_cell.length_b   1.000
_cell.length_c   1.000
_cell.angle_alpha   90.00
_cell.angle_beta   90.00
_cell.angle_gamma   90.00
#
_symmetry.space_group_name_H-M   'P 1'
#
loop_
_entity.id
_entity.type
_entity.pdbx_description
1 polymer ?
#
loop_
_entity_poly.entity_id
_entity_poly.type
_entity_poly.pdbx_seq_one_letter_code
_entity_poly.pdbx_strand_id
1 'polypeptide(L)'
;RNRRDNILLENIQILVSQLLVMFLLMAVGYACFRLKYLNNVSAGQMSLILTRIVSSCVIIDSFQREFDPSLVIALLEAVGCAIFAMGLSIVISHLLFRAGGPHKNFADKRMCVIFTNCGFMALPLLDALYGSYGLFLGSAFIAVNNVLLWSYGVSQLCRDTTPTQKIRNAVLNPGVVSVAIALIFFLTSFELPT
;
A
#
# COMPACT_ATOMS: atom_id res chain seq x y z
N ARG A 1 21.04 17.16 -22.78
CA ARG A 1 19.94 17.94 -22.19
C ARG A 1 18.61 17.49 -22.80
N ASN A 2 18.45 17.48 -24.13
CA ASN A 2 17.24 17.09 -24.84
C ASN A 2 16.70 15.67 -24.50
N ARG A 3 17.59 14.69 -24.29
CA ARG A 3 17.17 13.30 -24.00
C ARG A 3 16.58 13.15 -22.60
N ARG A 4 17.11 13.88 -21.61
CA ARG A 4 16.55 13.90 -20.25
C ARG A 4 15.19 14.60 -20.20
N ASP A 5 15.07 15.70 -20.93
CA ASP A 5 13.83 16.47 -20.96
C ASP A 5 12.70 15.66 -21.63
N ASN A 6 13.00 14.86 -22.66
CA ASN A 6 12.03 13.96 -23.29
C ASN A 6 11.58 12.83 -22.34
N ILE A 7 12.51 12.19 -21.61
CA ILE A 7 12.16 11.15 -20.62
C ILE A 7 11.30 11.72 -19.49
N LEU A 8 11.61 12.94 -19.03
CA LEU A 8 10.80 13.60 -18.00
C LEU A 8 9.39 13.92 -18.49
N LEU A 9 9.25 14.40 -19.72
CA LEU A 9 7.95 14.68 -20.32
C LEU A 9 7.11 13.40 -20.49
N GLU A 10 7.74 12.32 -20.94
CA GLU A 10 7.10 11.01 -21.11
C GLU A 10 6.61 10.47 -19.76
N ASN A 11 7.44 10.50 -18.73
CA ASN A 11 7.05 10.09 -17.38
C ASN A 11 5.92 10.95 -16.80
N ILE A 12 5.96 12.27 -17.01
CA ILE A 12 4.88 13.18 -16.59
C ILE A 12 3.58 12.84 -17.33
N GLN A 13 3.65 12.55 -18.61
CA GLN A 13 2.47 12.19 -19.41
C GLN A 13 1.86 10.86 -18.92
N ILE A 14 2.69 9.86 -18.62
CA ILE A 14 2.25 8.59 -18.02
C ILE A 14 1.56 8.85 -16.67
N LEU A 15 2.18 9.64 -15.79
CA LEU A 15 1.63 10.00 -14.49
C LEU A 15 0.26 10.70 -14.60
N VAL A 16 0.17 11.71 -15.45
CA VAL A 16 -1.08 12.47 -15.64
C VAL A 16 -2.17 11.57 -16.23
N SER A 17 -1.83 10.75 -17.22
CA SER A 17 -2.76 9.79 -17.82
C SER A 17 -3.31 8.81 -16.77
N GLN A 18 -2.43 8.23 -15.94
CA GLN A 18 -2.82 7.27 -14.91
C GLN A 18 -3.69 7.91 -13.83
N LEU A 19 -3.33 9.10 -13.37
CA LEU A 19 -4.16 9.86 -12.45
C LEU A 19 -5.54 10.18 -13.04
N LEU A 20 -5.60 10.57 -14.30
CA LEU A 20 -6.86 10.87 -14.99
C LEU A 20 -7.76 9.63 -15.08
N VAL A 21 -7.20 8.46 -15.42
CA VAL A 21 -7.92 7.18 -15.40
C VAL A 21 -8.49 6.89 -14.00
N MET A 22 -7.70 7.09 -12.95
CA MET A 22 -8.15 6.87 -11.57
C MET A 22 -9.30 7.83 -11.19
N PHE A 23 -9.22 9.11 -11.56
CA PHE A 23 -10.31 10.07 -11.32
C PHE A 23 -11.56 9.72 -12.13
N LEU A 24 -11.42 9.27 -13.38
CA LEU A 24 -12.56 8.80 -14.18
C LEU A 24 -13.24 7.58 -13.55
N LEU A 25 -12.45 6.60 -13.07
CA LEU A 25 -13.00 5.43 -12.37
C LEU A 25 -13.73 5.83 -11.07
N MET A 26 -13.19 6.80 -10.31
CA MET A 26 -13.88 7.35 -9.14
C MET A 26 -15.19 8.06 -9.53
N ALA A 27 -15.21 8.81 -10.63
CA ALA A 27 -16.41 9.46 -11.13
C ALA A 27 -17.49 8.44 -11.53
N VAL A 28 -17.09 7.35 -12.22
CA VAL A 28 -17.99 6.24 -12.57
C VAL A 28 -18.54 5.57 -11.31
N GLY A 29 -17.68 5.26 -10.32
CA GLY A 29 -18.11 4.69 -9.05
C GLY A 29 -19.10 5.59 -8.30
N TYR A 30 -18.84 6.91 -8.29
CA TYR A 30 -19.75 7.89 -7.72
C TYR A 30 -21.10 7.93 -8.47
N ALA A 31 -21.07 7.92 -9.80
CA ALA A 31 -22.29 7.88 -10.61
C ALA A 31 -23.12 6.63 -10.33
N CYS A 32 -22.49 5.45 -10.27
CA CYS A 32 -23.15 4.19 -9.92
C CYS A 32 -23.79 4.25 -8.52
N PHE A 33 -23.12 4.90 -7.56
CA PHE A 33 -23.66 5.09 -6.22
C PHE A 33 -24.86 6.05 -6.23
N ARG A 34 -24.78 7.16 -6.96
CA ARG A 34 -25.87 8.14 -7.10
C ARG A 34 -27.08 7.57 -7.83
N LEU A 35 -26.87 6.72 -8.82
CA LEU A 35 -27.91 6.00 -9.57
C LEU A 35 -28.48 4.80 -8.80
N LYS A 36 -28.02 4.55 -7.55
CA LYS A 36 -28.46 3.44 -6.68
C LYS A 36 -28.13 2.04 -7.21
N TYR A 37 -27.24 1.91 -8.18
CA TYR A 37 -26.69 0.59 -8.57
C TYR A 37 -25.78 0.02 -7.48
N LEU A 38 -25.11 0.89 -6.71
CA LEU A 38 -24.29 0.53 -5.57
C LEU A 38 -24.85 1.16 -4.30
N ASN A 39 -24.77 0.43 -3.20
CA ASN A 39 -25.05 0.92 -1.85
C ASN A 39 -23.80 0.82 -0.95
N ASN A 40 -23.85 1.36 0.25
CA ASN A 40 -22.72 1.34 1.19
C ASN A 40 -22.26 -0.09 1.51
N VAL A 41 -23.16 -1.07 1.56
CA VAL A 41 -22.83 -2.46 1.86
C VAL A 41 -22.08 -3.08 0.67
N SER A 42 -22.59 -2.90 -0.55
CA SER A 42 -21.94 -3.41 -1.78
C SER A 42 -20.57 -2.77 -1.99
N ALA A 43 -20.45 -1.45 -1.80
CA ALA A 43 -19.18 -0.74 -1.90
C ALA A 43 -18.15 -1.27 -0.88
N GLY A 44 -18.60 -1.52 0.36
CA GLY A 44 -17.75 -2.12 1.40
C GLY A 44 -17.29 -3.53 1.05
N GLN A 45 -18.19 -4.37 0.52
CA GLN A 45 -17.84 -5.74 0.09
C GLN A 45 -16.85 -5.73 -1.08
N MET A 46 -17.05 -4.87 -2.10
CA MET A 46 -16.12 -4.71 -3.21
C MET A 46 -14.74 -4.24 -2.74
N SER A 47 -14.70 -3.25 -1.84
CA SER A 47 -13.45 -2.79 -1.25
C SER A 47 -12.72 -3.89 -0.48
N LEU A 48 -13.47 -4.75 0.22
CA LEU A 48 -12.91 -5.87 0.97
C LEU A 48 -12.31 -6.94 0.03
N ILE A 49 -13.00 -7.26 -1.08
CA ILE A 49 -12.49 -8.19 -2.10
C ILE A 49 -11.21 -7.61 -2.72
N LEU A 50 -11.24 -6.35 -3.15
CA LEU A 50 -10.07 -5.67 -3.73
C LEU A 50 -8.87 -5.69 -2.77
N THR A 51 -9.10 -5.36 -1.50
CA THR A 51 -8.00 -5.26 -0.52
C THR A 51 -7.47 -6.63 -0.10
N ARG A 52 -8.34 -7.63 0.05
CA ARG A 52 -7.92 -8.94 0.58
C ARG A 52 -7.51 -9.94 -0.48
N ILE A 53 -8.13 -9.89 -1.66
CA ILE A 53 -7.90 -10.87 -2.73
C ILE A 53 -7.05 -10.27 -3.82
N VAL A 54 -7.56 -9.21 -4.48
CA VAL A 54 -6.90 -8.65 -5.67
C VAL A 54 -5.51 -8.12 -5.33
N SER A 55 -5.38 -7.30 -4.28
CA SER A 55 -4.08 -6.78 -3.86
C SER A 55 -3.10 -7.89 -3.46
N SER A 56 -3.60 -8.97 -2.83
CA SER A 56 -2.78 -10.14 -2.49
C SER A 56 -2.27 -10.86 -3.73
N CYS A 57 -3.12 -11.06 -4.73
CA CYS A 57 -2.72 -11.66 -6.02
C CYS A 57 -1.69 -10.81 -6.75
N VAL A 58 -1.89 -9.49 -6.81
CA VAL A 58 -0.92 -8.57 -7.45
C VAL A 58 0.44 -8.60 -6.74
N ILE A 59 0.45 -8.68 -5.41
CA ILE A 59 1.70 -8.81 -4.65
C ILE A 59 2.39 -10.14 -4.99
N ILE A 60 1.68 -11.25 -4.98
CA ILE A 60 2.26 -12.56 -5.31
C ILE A 60 2.80 -12.56 -6.73
N ASP A 61 2.04 -12.04 -7.69
CA ASP A 61 2.44 -11.94 -9.10
C ASP A 61 3.72 -11.10 -9.27
N SER A 62 3.85 -9.99 -8.54
CA SER A 62 5.03 -9.12 -8.63
C SER A 62 6.34 -9.79 -8.20
N PHE A 63 6.27 -10.88 -7.41
CA PHE A 63 7.41 -11.68 -6.99
C PHE A 63 7.69 -12.90 -7.90
N GLN A 64 6.85 -13.15 -8.92
CA GLN A 64 7.05 -14.21 -9.92
C GLN A 64 8.16 -13.80 -10.90
N ARG A 65 9.42 -14.00 -10.47
CA ARG A 65 10.60 -13.69 -11.26
C ARG A 65 11.78 -14.55 -10.82
N GLU A 66 12.73 -14.76 -11.70
CA GLU A 66 13.94 -15.50 -11.39
C GLU A 66 14.68 -14.90 -10.18
N PHE A 67 15.18 -15.79 -9.35
CA PHE A 67 15.95 -15.38 -8.17
C PHE A 67 17.27 -14.73 -8.59
N ASP A 68 17.46 -13.49 -8.19
CA ASP A 68 18.71 -12.76 -8.33
C ASP A 68 19.08 -12.16 -6.96
N PRO A 69 20.30 -12.42 -6.45
CA PRO A 69 20.77 -11.83 -5.20
C PRO A 69 20.72 -10.31 -5.16
N SER A 70 20.86 -9.65 -6.31
CA SER A 70 20.73 -8.19 -6.42
C SER A 70 19.32 -7.69 -6.09
N LEU A 71 18.29 -8.46 -6.45
CA LEU A 71 16.90 -8.16 -6.13
C LEU A 71 16.62 -8.29 -4.63
N VAL A 72 17.28 -9.22 -3.94
CA VAL A 72 17.17 -9.35 -2.48
C VAL A 72 17.73 -8.11 -1.79
N ILE A 73 18.89 -7.64 -2.24
CA ILE A 73 19.49 -6.40 -1.70
C ILE A 73 18.58 -5.21 -1.94
N ALA A 74 18.06 -5.04 -3.17
CA ALA A 74 17.13 -3.97 -3.51
C ALA A 74 15.83 -4.03 -2.67
N LEU A 75 15.32 -5.24 -2.40
CA LEU A 75 14.16 -5.43 -1.54
C LEU A 75 14.44 -5.02 -0.09
N LEU A 76 15.60 -5.39 0.45
CA LEU A 76 16.02 -5.00 1.80
C LEU A 76 16.21 -3.50 1.92
N GLU A 77 16.80 -2.85 0.91
CA GLU A 77 16.92 -1.40 0.84
C GLU A 77 15.54 -0.74 0.79
N ALA A 78 14.61 -1.26 -0.01
CA ALA A 78 13.23 -0.77 -0.10
C ALA A 78 12.50 -0.89 1.25
N VAL A 79 12.65 -2.03 1.95
CA VAL A 79 12.11 -2.22 3.31
C VAL A 79 12.72 -1.22 4.28
N GLY A 80 14.04 -1.02 4.25
CA GLY A 80 14.73 -0.04 5.08
C GLY A 80 14.23 1.38 4.85
N CYS A 81 14.09 1.80 3.59
CA CYS A 81 13.52 3.09 3.21
C CYS A 81 12.05 3.22 3.67
N ALA A 82 11.26 2.17 3.54
CA ALA A 82 9.87 2.15 3.99
C ALA A 82 9.76 2.33 5.52
N ILE A 83 10.55 1.60 6.29
CA ILE A 83 10.61 1.73 7.76
C ILE A 83 11.03 3.14 8.16
N PHE A 84 12.05 3.70 7.50
CA PHE A 84 12.51 5.05 7.76
C PHE A 84 11.43 6.10 7.45
N ALA A 85 10.81 6.03 6.28
CA ALA A 85 9.76 6.96 5.85
C ALA A 85 8.52 6.89 6.78
N MET A 86 8.08 5.69 7.13
CA MET A 86 6.96 5.50 8.04
C MET A 86 7.30 5.94 9.47
N GLY A 87 8.50 5.65 9.95
CA GLY A 87 9.01 6.13 11.23
C GLY A 87 9.02 7.66 11.31
N LEU A 88 9.52 8.31 10.26
CA LEU A 88 9.51 9.77 10.14
C LEU A 88 8.09 10.33 10.14
N SER A 89 7.17 9.71 9.41
CA SER A 89 5.75 10.10 9.37
C SER A 89 5.09 9.98 10.76
N ILE A 90 5.42 8.94 11.52
CA ILE A 90 4.97 8.78 12.90
C ILE A 90 5.50 9.91 13.78
N VAL A 91 6.80 10.23 13.72
CA VAL A 91 7.41 11.32 14.50
C VAL A 91 6.75 12.65 14.14
N ILE A 92 6.66 12.98 12.85
CA ILE A 92 6.05 14.24 12.37
C ILE A 92 4.60 14.34 12.84
N SER A 93 3.81 13.28 12.73
CA SER A 93 2.41 13.28 13.17
C SER A 93 2.27 13.55 14.67
N HIS A 94 3.17 13.02 15.50
CA HIS A 94 3.19 13.28 16.93
C HIS A 94 3.60 14.72 17.26
N LEU A 95 4.54 15.28 16.52
CA LEU A 95 4.96 16.69 16.68
C LEU A 95 3.83 17.64 16.28
N LEU A 96 3.18 17.40 15.14
CA LEU A 96 2.09 18.24 14.63
C LEU A 96 0.84 18.20 15.53
N PHE A 97 0.52 17.02 16.09
CA PHE A 97 -0.67 16.82 16.91
C PHE A 97 -0.35 16.63 18.41
N ARG A 98 0.74 17.23 18.90
CA ARG A 98 1.13 17.20 20.31
C ARG A 98 0.33 18.20 21.16
N ALA A 99 -0.04 19.34 20.61
CA ALA A 99 -0.63 20.47 21.29
C ALA A 99 -2.17 20.44 21.30
N GLY A 100 -2.78 19.35 21.77
CA GLY A 100 -4.23 19.25 21.92
C GLY A 100 -4.63 18.99 23.36
N GLY A 101 -5.50 19.83 23.92
CA GLY A 101 -6.02 19.67 25.28
C GLY A 101 -6.72 18.32 25.49
N PRO A 102 -7.07 17.98 26.75
CA PRO A 102 -7.46 16.63 27.19
C PRO A 102 -8.71 16.03 26.50
N HIS A 103 -9.44 16.84 25.72
CA HIS A 103 -10.68 16.39 25.07
C HIS A 103 -10.60 16.25 23.54
N LYS A 104 -9.43 16.45 22.91
CA LYS A 104 -9.28 16.25 21.45
C LYS A 104 -8.58 14.95 21.17
N ASN A 105 -9.34 13.96 20.70
CA ASN A 105 -8.76 12.71 20.22
C ASN A 105 -8.13 12.94 18.84
N PHE A 106 -6.79 13.11 18.80
CA PHE A 106 -6.04 13.31 17.54
C PHE A 106 -5.65 11.99 16.85
N ALA A 107 -6.12 10.84 17.36
CA ALA A 107 -5.79 9.56 16.78
C ALA A 107 -6.16 9.50 15.28
N ASP A 108 -7.37 9.92 14.91
CA ASP A 108 -7.84 9.92 13.53
C ASP A 108 -6.96 10.78 12.62
N LYS A 109 -6.59 11.98 13.09
CA LYS A 109 -5.72 12.90 12.33
C LYS A 109 -4.31 12.35 12.15
N ARG A 110 -3.75 11.72 13.19
CA ARG A 110 -2.45 11.05 13.09
C ARG A 110 -2.50 9.91 12.09
N MET A 111 -3.57 9.10 12.12
CA MET A 111 -3.77 8.02 11.16
C MET A 111 -3.77 8.52 9.71
N CYS A 112 -4.48 9.61 9.43
CA CYS A 112 -4.52 10.21 8.09
C CYS A 112 -3.15 10.74 7.60
N VAL A 113 -2.28 11.18 8.52
CA VAL A 113 -0.94 11.66 8.16
C VAL A 113 0.05 10.51 7.98
N ILE A 114 -0.06 9.46 8.79
CA ILE A 114 0.90 8.34 8.78
C ILE A 114 0.60 7.38 7.63
N PHE A 115 -0.68 6.99 7.46
CA PHE A 115 -1.07 5.94 6.54
C PHE A 115 -1.63 6.51 5.24
N THR A 116 -0.92 6.23 4.15
CA THR A 116 -1.30 6.64 2.80
C THR A 116 -2.01 5.50 2.07
N ASN A 117 -2.76 5.85 1.02
CA ASN A 117 -3.40 4.87 0.14
C ASN A 117 -2.38 4.29 -0.86
N CYS A 118 -1.36 3.62 -0.34
CA CYS A 118 -0.27 3.08 -1.16
C CYS A 118 -0.70 1.87 -2.01
N GLY A 119 -1.68 1.09 -1.57
CA GLY A 119 -2.14 -0.08 -2.31
C GLY A 119 -2.87 0.29 -3.62
N PHE A 120 -3.89 1.15 -3.52
CA PHE A 120 -4.74 1.45 -4.67
C PHE A 120 -4.20 2.56 -5.58
N MET A 121 -3.41 3.50 -5.03
CA MET A 121 -2.85 4.59 -5.82
C MET A 121 -1.43 4.32 -6.29
N ALA A 122 -0.56 3.81 -5.43
CA ALA A 122 0.84 3.66 -5.79
C ALA A 122 1.09 2.46 -6.71
N LEU A 123 0.41 1.33 -6.53
CA LEU A 123 0.66 0.15 -7.37
C LEU A 123 0.42 0.39 -8.86
N PRO A 124 -0.75 0.92 -9.31
CA PRO A 124 -0.95 1.21 -10.72
C PRO A 124 0.05 2.22 -11.29
N LEU A 125 0.49 3.16 -10.44
CA LEU A 125 1.46 4.17 -10.84
C LEU A 125 2.87 3.60 -10.98
N LEU A 126 3.28 2.72 -10.06
CA LEU A 126 4.57 2.03 -10.11
C LEU A 126 4.63 1.07 -11.28
N ASP A 127 3.52 0.38 -11.58
CA ASP A 127 3.41 -0.49 -12.74
C ASP A 127 3.56 0.29 -14.05
N ALA A 128 2.86 1.42 -14.17
CA ALA A 128 2.93 2.27 -15.37
C ALA A 128 4.31 2.88 -15.61
N LEU A 129 5.09 3.20 -14.55
CA LEU A 129 6.40 3.83 -14.65
C LEU A 129 7.56 2.84 -14.73
N TYR A 130 7.49 1.76 -13.96
CA TYR A 130 8.60 0.84 -13.74
C TYR A 130 8.23 -0.61 -14.00
N GLY A 131 6.99 -0.88 -14.45
CA GLY A 131 6.49 -2.23 -14.69
C GLY A 131 6.57 -3.12 -13.45
N SER A 132 6.71 -4.41 -13.67
CA SER A 132 6.75 -5.41 -12.60
C SER A 132 7.86 -5.18 -11.56
N TYR A 133 8.97 -4.51 -11.94
CA TYR A 133 10.03 -4.15 -10.99
C TYR A 133 9.55 -3.10 -9.97
N GLY A 134 8.77 -2.12 -10.43
CA GLY A 134 8.13 -1.13 -9.55
C GLY A 134 7.13 -1.78 -8.59
N LEU A 135 6.34 -2.73 -9.06
CA LEU A 135 5.42 -3.51 -8.22
C LEU A 135 6.18 -4.31 -7.16
N PHE A 136 7.28 -4.96 -7.53
CA PHE A 136 8.13 -5.73 -6.63
C PHE A 136 8.66 -4.87 -5.47
N LEU A 137 9.28 -3.73 -5.76
CA LEU A 137 9.78 -2.83 -4.72
C LEU A 137 8.65 -2.14 -3.94
N GLY A 138 7.56 -1.78 -4.62
CA GLY A 138 6.37 -1.19 -4.01
C GLY A 138 5.69 -2.12 -3.01
N SER A 139 5.72 -3.43 -3.25
CA SER A 139 5.16 -4.43 -2.35
C SER A 139 5.86 -4.44 -0.99
N ALA A 140 7.17 -4.16 -0.94
CA ALA A 140 7.92 -4.01 0.30
C ALA A 140 7.38 -2.85 1.16
N PHE A 141 7.10 -1.70 0.54
CA PHE A 141 6.48 -0.57 1.23
C PHE A 141 5.08 -0.93 1.74
N ILE A 142 4.28 -1.60 0.92
CA ILE A 142 2.92 -2.04 1.30
C ILE A 142 2.97 -3.01 2.49
N ALA A 143 3.92 -3.94 2.51
CA ALA A 143 4.10 -4.86 3.62
C ALA A 143 4.39 -4.12 4.93
N VAL A 144 5.36 -3.20 4.92
CA VAL A 144 5.71 -2.38 6.10
C VAL A 144 4.53 -1.53 6.53
N ASN A 145 3.85 -0.87 5.59
CA ASN A 145 2.65 -0.06 5.86
C ASN A 145 1.54 -0.90 6.51
N ASN A 146 1.27 -2.10 6.00
CA ASN A 146 0.25 -2.98 6.55
C ASN A 146 0.61 -3.48 7.96
N VAL A 147 1.86 -3.89 8.20
CA VAL A 147 2.32 -4.28 9.54
C VAL A 147 2.12 -3.13 10.52
N LEU A 148 2.53 -1.92 10.17
CA LEU A 148 2.38 -0.74 11.03
C LEU A 148 0.92 -0.33 11.19
N LEU A 149 0.10 -0.41 10.15
CA LEU A 149 -1.32 -0.09 10.22
C LEU A 149 -2.05 -1.00 11.22
N TRP A 150 -1.82 -2.30 11.13
CA TRP A 150 -2.51 -3.27 11.97
C TRP A 150 -1.93 -3.41 13.38
N SER A 151 -0.68 -3.04 13.59
CA SER A 151 -0.05 -3.00 14.92
C SER A 151 -0.23 -1.63 15.59
N TYR A 152 0.43 -0.61 15.08
CA TYR A 152 0.42 0.73 15.64
C TYR A 152 -0.92 1.45 15.38
N GLY A 153 -1.43 1.43 14.12
CA GLY A 153 -2.64 2.13 13.73
C GLY A 153 -3.86 1.68 14.53
N VAL A 154 -4.11 0.37 14.57
CA VAL A 154 -5.21 -0.20 15.36
C VAL A 154 -5.05 0.13 16.85
N SER A 155 -3.82 0.20 17.37
CA SER A 155 -3.58 0.54 18.78
C SER A 155 -3.92 1.98 19.14
N GLN A 156 -3.88 2.89 18.17
CA GLN A 156 -4.27 4.29 18.37
C GLN A 156 -5.79 4.47 18.39
N LEU A 157 -6.52 3.68 17.62
CA LEU A 157 -7.97 3.77 17.48
C LEU A 157 -8.72 2.91 18.51
N CYS A 158 -8.23 1.69 18.76
CA CYS A 158 -8.85 0.72 19.67
C CYS A 158 -8.04 0.62 20.97
N ARG A 159 -8.50 1.28 22.02
CA ARG A 159 -7.82 1.28 23.33
C ARG A 159 -7.90 -0.07 24.04
N ASP A 160 -8.93 -0.87 23.74
CA ASP A 160 -9.25 -2.11 24.45
C ASP A 160 -8.65 -3.39 23.84
N THR A 161 -7.79 -3.26 22.81
CA THR A 161 -7.15 -4.43 22.20
C THR A 161 -5.92 -4.88 22.96
N THR A 162 -5.87 -6.18 23.29
CA THR A 162 -4.71 -6.78 23.96
C THR A 162 -3.48 -6.80 23.05
N PRO A 163 -2.25 -6.75 23.59
CA PRO A 163 -1.02 -6.83 22.79
C PRO A 163 -0.99 -8.04 21.86
N THR A 164 -1.47 -9.19 22.34
CA THR A 164 -1.55 -10.45 21.56
C THR A 164 -2.50 -10.34 20.36
N GLN A 165 -3.63 -9.67 20.52
CA GLN A 165 -4.57 -9.43 19.41
C GLN A 165 -3.97 -8.49 18.36
N LYS A 166 -3.21 -7.47 18.78
CA LYS A 166 -2.52 -6.55 17.85
C LYS A 166 -1.51 -7.28 16.97
N ILE A 167 -0.66 -8.10 17.59
CA ILE A 167 0.33 -8.90 16.88
C ILE A 167 -0.36 -9.90 15.94
N ARG A 168 -1.37 -10.61 16.43
CA ARG A 168 -2.13 -11.56 15.61
C ARG A 168 -2.76 -10.87 14.40
N ASN A 169 -3.39 -9.72 14.57
CA ASN A 169 -4.03 -8.99 13.49
C ASN A 169 -3.00 -8.44 12.48
N ALA A 170 -1.82 -8.02 12.94
CA ALA A 170 -0.74 -7.58 12.07
C ALA A 170 -0.18 -8.74 11.22
N VAL A 171 0.11 -9.89 11.84
CA VAL A 171 0.70 -11.07 11.18
C VAL A 171 -0.30 -11.75 10.24
N LEU A 172 -1.57 -11.89 10.67
CA LEU A 172 -2.63 -12.53 9.86
C LEU A 172 -3.30 -11.57 8.86
N ASN A 173 -2.75 -10.38 8.66
CA ASN A 173 -3.23 -9.48 7.63
C ASN A 173 -2.98 -10.08 6.23
N PRO A 174 -3.99 -10.11 5.34
CA PRO A 174 -3.83 -10.67 3.99
C PRO A 174 -2.64 -10.11 3.22
N GLY A 175 -2.36 -8.80 3.35
CA GLY A 175 -1.21 -8.17 2.70
C GLY A 175 0.14 -8.66 3.24
N VAL A 176 0.26 -8.92 4.55
CA VAL A 176 1.49 -9.48 5.14
C VAL A 176 1.64 -10.95 4.78
N VAL A 177 0.55 -11.71 4.83
CA VAL A 177 0.54 -13.13 4.44
C VAL A 177 0.92 -13.29 2.97
N SER A 178 0.36 -12.46 2.08
CA SER A 178 0.71 -12.52 0.64
C SER A 178 2.16 -12.18 0.37
N VAL A 179 2.76 -11.22 1.07
CA VAL A 179 4.21 -10.94 0.96
C VAL A 179 5.04 -12.12 1.47
N ALA A 180 4.64 -12.76 2.57
CA ALA A 180 5.36 -13.94 3.07
C ALA A 180 5.31 -15.10 2.09
N ILE A 181 4.14 -15.39 1.49
CA ILE A 181 3.98 -16.41 0.44
C ILE A 181 4.79 -16.03 -0.81
N ALA A 182 4.70 -14.79 -1.24
CA ALA A 182 5.42 -14.26 -2.40
C ALA A 182 6.94 -14.38 -2.24
N LEU A 183 7.48 -14.10 -1.04
CA LEU A 183 8.89 -14.28 -0.71
C LEU A 183 9.31 -15.76 -0.80
N ILE A 184 8.47 -16.69 -0.34
CA ILE A 184 8.77 -18.13 -0.46
C ILE A 184 8.85 -18.51 -1.94
N PHE A 185 7.93 -18.07 -2.79
CA PHE A 185 7.96 -18.33 -4.23
C PHE A 185 9.20 -17.74 -4.89
N PHE A 186 9.55 -16.52 -4.55
CA PHE A 186 10.75 -15.86 -5.04
C PHE A 186 12.04 -16.60 -4.64
N LEU A 187 12.17 -17.00 -3.36
CA LEU A 187 13.36 -17.72 -2.87
C LEU A 187 13.47 -19.14 -3.42
N THR A 188 12.35 -19.79 -3.74
CA THR A 188 12.32 -21.15 -4.30
C THR A 188 12.35 -21.16 -5.83
N SER A 189 12.34 -19.97 -6.47
CA SER A 189 12.19 -19.83 -7.93
C SER A 189 11.00 -20.62 -8.48
N PHE A 190 9.93 -20.70 -7.69
CA PHE A 190 8.71 -21.39 -8.09
C PHE A 190 7.84 -20.48 -8.91
N GLU A 191 7.72 -20.75 -10.20
CA GLU A 191 6.81 -20.02 -11.10
C GLU A 191 5.44 -20.69 -11.14
N LEU A 192 4.39 -19.91 -10.97
CA LEU A 192 3.03 -20.37 -11.17
C LEU A 192 2.77 -20.53 -12.67
N PRO A 193 2.12 -21.61 -13.13
CA PRO A 193 1.73 -21.74 -14.51
C PRO A 193 0.74 -20.63 -14.89
N THR A 194 1.14 -19.79 -15.83
CA THR A 194 0.32 -18.71 -16.41
C THR A 194 -0.65 -19.26 -17.44
#